data_e1535d2b27f7d842266a66c92e53a1f3
#
_entry.id   e1535d2b27f7d842266a66c92e53a1f3
#
_cell.length_a   1.000
_cell.length_b   1.000
_cell.length_c   1.000
_cell.angle_alpha   90.00
_cell.angle_beta   90.00
_cell.angle_gamma   90.00
#
_symmetry.space_group_name_H-M   'P 1'
#
loop_
_entity.id
_entity.type
_entity.pdbx_description
1 polymer ?
#
loop_
_entity_poly.entity_id
_entity_poly.type
_entity_poly.pdbx_seq_one_letter_code
_entity_poly.pdbx_strand_id
1 'polypeptide(L)'
;RALYQNLKNKRVVSGGSTLTMQTIRLARNKPRTIGEKVIEMIWATRLEFRTSKEEILSMYVSHAPFGGNVVGLDAAAWRYFGHSAEDLSWAESAMLAVLPNAPAMIHLSKGRKTLLAKRNRLLKQLLDKEIIDSSTYELAVSEPLPDEPHPLPQIAPHLVSRFYQERNGRYSRTTIDKGMQTHIEDLAERWSNEFNRSDIRNLAILVIDIPSSQVVAYCGNVHFDRKQGGNQVDVIQAPRSTGSILKPFLYYAMLQEGSMLPDMLLPDVPVNINGYTPQNFSMQYEGAVPASEALARSLNIPAVTMLQRYGVPKFHNFLQQIGFKTISRPSSHYGLSLILGGAEATLWDVTNAYAQMGRSLVTGHSDSETPVSSKEAEARMIVEEDTKNRAVQHKSIWDKGAVWQ
;
A
#
# COMPACT_ATOMS: atom_id res chain seq x y z
N ARG A 1 -8.46 47.72 -2.05
CA ARG A 1 -8.35 47.90 -0.58
C ARG A 1 -6.89 47.77 -0.13
N ALA A 2 -6.14 46.70 -0.47
CA ALA A 2 -4.73 46.50 -0.07
C ALA A 2 -3.83 47.65 -0.61
N LEU A 3 -3.97 48.01 -1.89
CA LEU A 3 -3.19 49.08 -2.50
C LEU A 3 -3.44 50.43 -1.82
N TYR A 4 -4.68 50.74 -1.51
CA TYR A 4 -5.07 51.97 -0.77
C TYR A 4 -4.48 51.96 0.66
N GLN A 5 -4.54 50.83 1.37
CA GLN A 5 -3.96 50.68 2.71
C GLN A 5 -2.44 50.85 2.71
N ASN A 6 -1.76 50.26 1.71
CA ASN A 6 -0.32 50.34 1.58
C ASN A 6 0.15 51.76 1.23
N LEU A 7 -0.58 52.48 0.35
CA LEU A 7 -0.32 53.90 0.02
C LEU A 7 -0.53 54.81 1.23
N LYS A 8 -1.67 54.62 1.93
CA LYS A 8 -1.99 55.40 3.13
C LYS A 8 -0.98 55.25 4.26
N ASN A 9 -0.45 54.02 4.44
CA ASN A 9 0.48 53.72 5.53
C ASN A 9 1.97 53.82 5.07
N LYS A 10 2.26 54.20 3.82
CA LYS A 10 3.61 54.29 3.22
C LYS A 10 4.47 53.05 3.46
N ARG A 11 3.85 51.89 3.72
CA ARG A 11 4.50 50.58 3.90
C ARG A 11 3.56 49.47 3.48
N VAL A 12 4.10 48.28 3.18
CA VAL A 12 3.30 47.09 2.84
C VAL A 12 2.63 46.57 4.10
N VAL A 13 1.34 46.93 4.33
CA VAL A 13 0.52 46.53 5.46
C VAL A 13 -0.40 45.37 5.12
N SER A 14 -0.80 45.25 3.83
CA SER A 14 -1.74 44.25 3.35
C SER A 14 -1.34 43.70 1.99
N GLY A 15 -1.39 42.39 1.84
CA GLY A 15 -1.23 41.70 0.55
C GLY A 15 -2.56 41.64 -0.20
N GLY A 16 -2.53 41.89 -1.52
CA GLY A 16 -3.73 41.80 -2.37
C GLY A 16 -3.91 40.42 -3.06
N SER A 17 -3.18 39.39 -2.64
CA SER A 17 -3.30 38.05 -3.23
C SER A 17 -4.54 37.35 -2.68
N THR A 18 -5.39 36.85 -3.57
CA THR A 18 -6.53 35.97 -3.22
C THR A 18 -6.05 34.56 -2.90
N LEU A 19 -6.94 33.74 -2.31
CA LEU A 19 -6.67 32.33 -2.08
C LEU A 19 -6.34 31.61 -3.39
N THR A 20 -7.09 31.89 -4.47
CA THR A 20 -6.88 31.34 -5.81
C THR A 20 -5.48 31.71 -6.35
N MET A 21 -5.02 32.94 -6.17
CA MET A 21 -3.65 33.33 -6.53
C MET A 21 -2.60 32.59 -5.70
N GLN A 22 -2.88 32.31 -4.44
CA GLN A 22 -1.99 31.52 -3.59
C GLN A 22 -1.92 30.06 -4.06
N THR A 23 -3.05 29.47 -4.46
CA THR A 23 -3.12 28.12 -5.04
C THR A 23 -2.26 28.05 -6.32
N ILE A 24 -2.41 29.00 -7.23
CA ILE A 24 -1.57 29.08 -8.44
C ILE A 24 -0.09 29.23 -8.09
N ARG A 25 0.24 30.03 -7.11
CA ARG A 25 1.63 30.20 -6.64
C ARG A 25 2.23 28.89 -6.14
N LEU A 26 1.49 28.13 -5.34
CA LEU A 26 1.93 26.83 -4.86
C LEU A 26 2.19 25.87 -6.02
N ALA A 27 1.29 25.83 -7.01
CA ALA A 27 1.44 25.00 -8.19
C ALA A 27 2.61 25.40 -9.09
N ARG A 28 2.91 26.71 -9.21
CA ARG A 28 3.99 27.22 -10.07
C ARG A 28 5.37 27.16 -9.43
N ASN A 29 5.45 27.25 -8.12
CA ASN A 29 6.68 27.23 -7.32
C ASN A 29 7.80 28.14 -7.89
N LYS A 30 7.46 29.36 -8.29
CA LYS A 30 8.39 30.35 -8.89
C LYS A 30 8.75 31.46 -7.89
N PRO A 31 9.93 32.12 -8.03
CA PRO A 31 10.31 33.26 -7.21
C PRO A 31 9.30 34.41 -7.30
N ARG A 32 9.12 35.17 -6.21
CA ARG A 32 8.19 36.30 -6.14
C ARG A 32 8.72 37.51 -6.92
N THR A 33 8.30 37.67 -8.15
CA THR A 33 8.55 38.86 -9.01
C THR A 33 7.23 39.54 -9.34
N ILE A 34 7.30 40.79 -9.81
CA ILE A 34 6.12 41.56 -10.30
C ILE A 34 5.50 40.86 -11.51
N GLY A 35 6.35 40.41 -12.44
CA GLY A 35 5.90 39.65 -13.62
C GLY A 35 5.20 38.34 -13.25
N GLU A 36 5.76 37.59 -12.31
CA GLU A 36 5.12 36.36 -11.84
C GLU A 36 3.78 36.61 -11.17
N LYS A 37 3.65 37.76 -10.44
CA LYS A 37 2.38 38.14 -9.84
C LYS A 37 1.28 38.46 -10.87
N VAL A 38 1.64 39.02 -12.01
CA VAL A 38 0.71 39.25 -13.15
C VAL A 38 0.28 37.90 -13.73
N ILE A 39 1.22 36.96 -13.90
CA ILE A 39 0.93 35.62 -14.39
C ILE A 39 0.01 34.88 -13.39
N GLU A 40 0.30 34.97 -12.07
CA GLU A 40 -0.59 34.42 -11.02
C GLU A 40 -2.01 34.95 -11.15
N MET A 41 -2.21 36.25 -11.41
CA MET A 41 -3.55 36.84 -11.58
C MET A 41 -4.27 36.26 -12.81
N ILE A 42 -3.60 36.16 -13.95
CA ILE A 42 -4.18 35.60 -15.18
C ILE A 42 -4.61 34.13 -14.95
N TRP A 43 -3.72 33.33 -14.39
CA TRP A 43 -4.02 31.93 -14.13
C TRP A 43 -5.10 31.75 -13.04
N ALA A 44 -5.10 32.60 -12.02
CA ALA A 44 -6.14 32.60 -11.00
C ALA A 44 -7.52 32.91 -11.60
N THR A 45 -7.61 33.90 -12.47
CA THR A 45 -8.87 34.23 -13.19
C THR A 45 -9.32 33.04 -14.04
N ARG A 46 -8.39 32.41 -14.80
CA ARG A 46 -8.71 31.23 -15.60
C ARG A 46 -9.19 30.04 -14.73
N LEU A 47 -8.58 29.83 -13.57
CA LEU A 47 -8.98 28.77 -12.64
C LEU A 47 -10.40 29.02 -12.09
N GLU A 48 -10.72 30.26 -11.70
CA GLU A 48 -12.04 30.66 -11.21
C GLU A 48 -13.19 30.42 -12.21
N PHE A 49 -12.89 30.49 -13.53
CA PHE A 49 -13.86 30.18 -14.59
C PHE A 49 -14.05 28.69 -14.86
N ARG A 50 -13.13 27.83 -14.40
CA ARG A 50 -13.13 26.41 -14.72
C ARG A 50 -13.43 25.51 -13.55
N THR A 51 -13.37 26.04 -12.33
CA THR A 51 -13.32 25.25 -11.11
C THR A 51 -14.16 25.93 -10.04
N SER A 52 -14.90 25.17 -9.25
CA SER A 52 -15.71 25.70 -8.14
C SER A 52 -14.83 26.27 -7.01
N LYS A 53 -15.43 27.08 -6.15
CA LYS A 53 -14.73 27.63 -4.98
C LYS A 53 -14.28 26.53 -4.00
N GLU A 54 -15.08 25.49 -3.87
CA GLU A 54 -14.79 24.33 -3.01
C GLU A 54 -13.59 23.56 -3.52
N GLU A 55 -13.52 23.29 -4.83
CA GLU A 55 -12.37 22.63 -5.44
C GLU A 55 -11.10 23.47 -5.34
N ILE A 56 -11.19 24.82 -5.51
CA ILE A 56 -10.05 25.71 -5.31
C ILE A 56 -9.59 25.70 -3.86
N LEU A 57 -10.51 25.68 -2.90
CA LEU A 57 -10.20 25.58 -1.48
C LEU A 57 -9.53 24.23 -1.19
N SER A 58 -10.05 23.13 -1.69
CA SER A 58 -9.49 21.80 -1.56
C SER A 58 -8.06 21.74 -2.12
N MET A 59 -7.82 22.26 -3.32
CA MET A 59 -6.47 22.37 -3.89
C MET A 59 -5.53 23.19 -2.99
N TYR A 60 -6.02 24.29 -2.42
CA TYR A 60 -5.22 25.14 -1.53
C TYR A 60 -4.84 24.39 -0.27
N VAL A 61 -5.82 23.84 0.47
CA VAL A 61 -5.56 23.19 1.77
C VAL A 61 -4.72 21.94 1.65
N SER A 62 -4.83 21.22 0.52
CA SER A 62 -4.01 20.05 0.25
C SER A 62 -2.52 20.36 0.00
N HIS A 63 -2.20 21.60 -0.40
CA HIS A 63 -0.82 21.99 -0.76
C HIS A 63 -0.29 23.17 0.08
N ALA A 64 -1.09 23.74 0.98
CA ALA A 64 -0.67 24.85 1.82
C ALA A 64 0.45 24.41 2.79
N PRO A 65 1.48 25.26 3.00
CA PRO A 65 2.49 25.02 4.02
C PRO A 65 1.98 25.41 5.41
N PHE A 66 2.02 24.47 6.35
CA PHE A 66 1.58 24.69 7.73
C PHE A 66 2.76 24.84 8.72
N GLY A 67 3.98 24.94 8.21
CA GLY A 67 5.20 25.15 9.00
C GLY A 67 6.18 23.98 8.89
N GLY A 68 7.47 24.27 8.92
CA GLY A 68 8.53 23.27 8.69
C GLY A 68 8.33 22.56 7.35
N ASN A 69 8.32 21.22 7.38
CA ASN A 69 8.08 20.36 6.20
C ASN A 69 6.61 19.89 6.10
N VAL A 70 5.71 20.48 6.88
CA VAL A 70 4.30 20.05 6.90
C VAL A 70 3.55 20.73 5.77
N VAL A 71 3.08 19.95 4.81
CA VAL A 71 2.30 20.38 3.65
C VAL A 71 0.98 19.61 3.61
N GLY A 72 -0.11 20.35 3.45
CA GLY A 72 -1.46 19.80 3.43
C GLY A 72 -2.13 19.77 4.81
N LEU A 73 -3.46 19.94 4.79
CA LEU A 73 -4.30 20.04 5.99
C LEU A 73 -4.28 18.74 6.80
N ASP A 74 -4.43 17.60 6.14
CA ASP A 74 -4.45 16.29 6.81
C ASP A 74 -3.13 16.00 7.53
N ALA A 75 -2.00 16.26 6.85
CA ALA A 75 -0.69 16.13 7.47
C ALA A 75 -0.51 17.08 8.65
N ALA A 76 -1.06 18.29 8.57
CA ALA A 76 -1.01 19.28 9.64
C ALA A 76 -1.88 18.86 10.84
N ALA A 77 -3.09 18.37 10.61
CA ALA A 77 -3.97 17.83 11.65
C ALA A 77 -3.29 16.71 12.43
N TRP A 78 -2.80 15.68 11.77
CA TRP A 78 -2.05 14.59 12.40
C TRP A 78 -0.79 15.06 13.10
N ARG A 79 -0.04 15.99 12.46
CA ARG A 79 1.24 16.45 13.01
C ARG A 79 1.09 17.29 14.25
N TYR A 80 0.05 18.13 14.32
CA TYR A 80 -0.15 19.06 15.43
C TYR A 80 -1.12 18.57 16.49
N PHE A 81 -2.09 17.73 16.11
CA PHE A 81 -3.15 17.31 17.04
C PHE A 81 -3.27 15.80 17.19
N GLY A 82 -2.68 14.99 16.31
CA GLY A 82 -2.67 13.53 16.41
C GLY A 82 -3.96 12.84 15.97
N HIS A 83 -4.85 13.53 15.24
CA HIS A 83 -6.10 13.00 14.71
C HIS A 83 -6.44 13.54 13.32
N SER A 84 -7.50 13.02 12.71
CA SER A 84 -7.96 13.39 11.37
C SER A 84 -8.39 14.86 11.29
N ALA A 85 -8.26 15.45 10.09
CA ALA A 85 -8.78 16.79 9.82
C ALA A 85 -10.30 16.89 9.94
N GLU A 86 -11.04 15.79 9.84
CA GLU A 86 -12.49 15.73 10.03
C GLU A 86 -12.91 15.95 11.49
N ASP A 87 -12.03 15.67 12.44
CA ASP A 87 -12.28 15.73 13.89
C ASP A 87 -11.76 17.03 14.53
N LEU A 88 -11.30 18.00 13.73
CA LEU A 88 -10.72 19.25 14.25
C LEU A 88 -11.74 20.10 15.01
N SER A 89 -11.36 20.54 16.21
CA SER A 89 -12.10 21.53 16.97
C SER A 89 -12.09 22.90 16.29
N TRP A 90 -12.93 23.82 16.74
CA TRP A 90 -12.91 25.22 16.27
C TRP A 90 -11.57 25.93 16.59
N ALA A 91 -10.96 25.62 17.73
CA ALA A 91 -9.67 26.16 18.11
C ALA A 91 -8.54 25.65 17.20
N GLU A 92 -8.53 24.36 16.92
CA GLU A 92 -7.56 23.68 16.05
C GLU A 92 -7.71 24.15 14.60
N SER A 93 -8.93 24.18 14.08
CA SER A 93 -9.26 24.70 12.76
C SER A 93 -8.81 26.16 12.60
N ALA A 94 -9.10 27.02 13.58
CA ALA A 94 -8.67 28.41 13.58
C ALA A 94 -7.13 28.54 13.65
N MET A 95 -6.44 27.67 14.40
CA MET A 95 -4.99 27.64 14.44
C MET A 95 -4.41 27.30 13.07
N LEU A 96 -4.90 26.23 12.42
CA LEU A 96 -4.44 25.84 11.08
C LEU A 96 -4.76 26.92 10.04
N ALA A 97 -5.90 27.59 10.13
CA ALA A 97 -6.27 28.66 9.19
C ALA A 97 -5.32 29.88 9.25
N VAL A 98 -4.67 30.14 10.37
CA VAL A 98 -3.73 31.29 10.50
C VAL A 98 -2.29 30.94 10.22
N LEU A 99 -1.90 29.65 10.24
CA LEU A 99 -0.52 29.18 10.03
C LEU A 99 0.04 29.51 8.63
N PRO A 100 -0.68 29.30 7.49
CA PRO A 100 -0.13 29.54 6.17
C PRO A 100 0.24 31.02 5.90
N ASN A 101 -0.31 31.95 6.67
CA ASN A 101 -0.02 33.39 6.51
C ASN A 101 1.42 33.77 6.88
N ALA A 102 2.10 33.03 7.71
CA ALA A 102 3.49 33.28 8.10
C ALA A 102 4.15 32.01 8.65
N PRO A 103 4.30 30.96 7.84
CA PRO A 103 4.75 29.65 8.32
C PRO A 103 6.17 29.66 8.88
N ALA A 104 7.02 30.57 8.40
CA ALA A 104 8.39 30.72 8.89
C ALA A 104 8.50 31.52 10.19
N MET A 105 7.52 32.39 10.49
CA MET A 105 7.55 33.28 11.66
C MET A 105 6.71 32.75 12.84
N ILE A 106 5.77 31.85 12.58
CA ILE A 106 4.85 31.33 13.58
C ILE A 106 5.02 29.82 13.62
N HIS A 107 5.80 29.37 14.56
CA HIS A 107 6.08 27.95 14.81
C HIS A 107 5.66 27.58 16.24
N LEU A 108 5.29 26.31 16.49
CA LEU A 108 4.94 25.85 17.84
C LEU A 108 6.03 26.10 18.87
N SER A 109 7.31 26.03 18.47
CA SER A 109 8.46 26.30 19.35
C SER A 109 8.80 27.78 19.48
N LYS A 110 8.45 28.63 18.48
CA LYS A 110 8.76 30.07 18.47
C LYS A 110 7.50 30.85 18.11
N GLY A 111 7.22 31.89 18.89
CA GLY A 111 6.07 32.77 18.60
C GLY A 111 4.71 32.24 19.05
N ARG A 112 4.65 31.28 19.99
CA ARG A 112 3.37 30.74 20.54
C ARG A 112 2.39 31.82 20.96
N LYS A 113 2.85 32.88 21.64
CA LYS A 113 2.00 34.03 22.05
C LYS A 113 1.37 34.71 20.82
N THR A 114 2.14 34.90 19.75
CA THR A 114 1.65 35.52 18.50
C THR A 114 0.65 34.60 17.79
N LEU A 115 0.90 33.30 17.77
CA LEU A 115 -0.01 32.29 17.20
C LEU A 115 -1.33 32.28 17.96
N LEU A 116 -1.28 32.22 19.31
CA LEU A 116 -2.45 32.26 20.18
C LEU A 116 -3.29 33.52 19.94
N ALA A 117 -2.64 34.69 19.88
CA ALA A 117 -3.32 35.96 19.63
C ALA A 117 -4.01 36.00 18.25
N LYS A 118 -3.37 35.44 17.21
CA LYS A 118 -3.97 35.35 15.87
C LYS A 118 -5.14 34.36 15.83
N ARG A 119 -5.01 33.20 16.46
CA ARG A 119 -6.09 32.22 16.60
C ARG A 119 -7.31 32.84 17.29
N ASN A 120 -7.10 33.43 18.47
CA ASN A 120 -8.18 34.01 19.26
C ASN A 120 -8.84 35.22 18.56
N ARG A 121 -8.03 36.00 17.80
CA ARG A 121 -8.59 37.06 16.95
C ARG A 121 -9.49 36.51 15.84
N LEU A 122 -9.12 35.38 15.21
CA LEU A 122 -9.97 34.73 14.20
C LEU A 122 -11.27 34.20 14.84
N LEU A 123 -11.17 33.52 15.99
CA LEU A 123 -12.33 33.02 16.74
C LEU A 123 -13.28 34.17 17.11
N LYS A 124 -12.75 35.33 17.56
CA LYS A 124 -13.57 36.53 17.83
C LYS A 124 -14.27 37.02 16.56
N GLN A 125 -13.64 37.01 15.41
CA GLN A 125 -14.26 37.40 14.14
C GLN A 125 -15.37 36.43 13.72
N LEU A 126 -15.25 35.12 14.04
CA LEU A 126 -16.29 34.14 13.80
C LEU A 126 -17.50 34.36 14.71
N LEU A 127 -17.27 34.69 15.98
CA LEU A 127 -18.33 35.08 16.90
C LEU A 127 -19.02 36.36 16.43
N ASP A 128 -18.27 37.44 16.11
CA ASP A 128 -18.81 38.70 15.66
C ASP A 128 -19.62 38.60 14.34
N LYS A 129 -19.43 37.53 13.58
CA LYS A 129 -20.19 37.19 12.37
C LYS A 129 -21.28 36.13 12.60
N GLU A 130 -21.52 35.76 13.84
CA GLU A 130 -22.54 34.77 14.22
C GLU A 130 -22.34 33.38 13.56
N ILE A 131 -21.08 33.05 13.20
CA ILE A 131 -20.71 31.71 12.65
C ILE A 131 -20.60 30.70 13.78
N ILE A 132 -20.15 31.13 14.96
CA ILE A 132 -20.11 30.35 16.20
C ILE A 132 -20.84 31.14 17.30
N ASP A 133 -21.41 30.43 18.25
CA ASP A 133 -22.07 31.03 19.42
C ASP A 133 -21.04 31.38 20.53
N SER A 134 -21.52 32.07 21.57
CA SER A 134 -20.67 32.49 22.68
C SER A 134 -20.08 31.32 23.46
N SER A 135 -20.82 30.23 23.63
CA SER A 135 -20.36 29.06 24.37
C SER A 135 -19.24 28.33 23.61
N THR A 136 -19.41 28.15 22.31
CA THR A 136 -18.38 27.59 21.41
C THR A 136 -17.13 28.47 21.38
N TYR A 137 -17.29 29.80 21.36
CA TYR A 137 -16.17 30.74 21.41
C TYR A 137 -15.38 30.62 22.73
N GLU A 138 -16.05 30.58 23.89
CA GLU A 138 -15.41 30.46 25.19
C GLU A 138 -14.62 29.13 25.31
N LEU A 139 -15.23 28.03 24.88
CA LEU A 139 -14.56 26.73 24.84
C LEU A 139 -13.33 26.76 23.92
N ALA A 140 -13.47 27.27 22.70
CA ALA A 140 -12.37 27.33 21.74
C ALA A 140 -11.21 28.23 22.19
N VAL A 141 -11.48 29.32 22.89
CA VAL A 141 -10.45 30.21 23.42
C VAL A 141 -9.72 29.55 24.62
N SER A 142 -10.42 28.78 25.45
CA SER A 142 -9.82 28.08 26.60
C SER A 142 -8.89 26.92 26.18
N GLU A 143 -9.07 26.38 24.98
CA GLU A 143 -8.27 25.26 24.47
C GLU A 143 -6.80 25.68 24.26
N PRO A 144 -5.81 24.93 24.80
CA PRO A 144 -4.41 25.27 24.68
C PRO A 144 -3.89 25.05 23.25
N LEU A 145 -2.75 25.66 22.92
CA LEU A 145 -2.00 25.27 21.73
C LEU A 145 -1.27 23.96 21.98
N PRO A 146 -1.13 23.09 20.97
CA PRO A 146 -0.36 21.84 21.11
C PRO A 146 1.08 22.12 21.52
N ASP A 147 1.65 21.27 22.38
CA ASP A 147 2.99 21.49 22.92
C ASP A 147 4.07 20.97 22.00
N GLU A 148 3.97 19.70 21.57
CA GLU A 148 4.92 19.06 20.69
C GLU A 148 4.24 18.45 19.47
N PRO A 149 4.92 18.40 18.31
CA PRO A 149 4.38 17.77 17.14
C PRO A 149 4.29 16.25 17.29
N HIS A 150 3.11 15.67 17.08
CA HIS A 150 2.91 14.22 17.08
C HIS A 150 3.67 13.55 15.92
N PRO A 151 4.18 12.32 16.09
CA PRO A 151 4.65 11.53 14.98
C PRO A 151 3.51 11.27 14.01
N LEU A 152 3.79 11.32 12.70
CA LEU A 152 2.79 10.92 11.71
C LEU A 152 2.54 9.41 11.84
N PRO A 153 1.28 8.97 11.67
CA PRO A 153 0.98 7.54 11.65
C PRO A 153 1.84 6.82 10.60
N GLN A 154 2.49 5.76 11.03
CA GLN A 154 3.29 4.91 10.14
C GLN A 154 2.64 3.53 10.03
N ILE A 155 1.45 3.50 9.45
CA ILE A 155 0.76 2.25 9.14
C ILE A 155 1.14 1.85 7.72
N ALA A 156 1.58 0.59 7.52
CA ALA A 156 2.03 0.05 6.24
C ALA A 156 3.07 0.93 5.50
N PRO A 157 4.21 1.33 6.12
CA PRO A 157 5.12 2.33 5.57
C PRO A 157 5.73 1.91 4.20
N HIS A 158 5.95 0.62 3.96
CA HIS A 158 6.43 0.11 2.68
C HIS A 158 5.38 0.29 1.57
N LEU A 159 4.10 0.07 1.88
CA LEU A 159 3.00 0.31 0.94
C LEU A 159 2.88 1.80 0.60
N VAL A 160 3.01 2.68 1.58
CA VAL A 160 3.03 4.14 1.38
C VAL A 160 4.20 4.53 0.46
N SER A 161 5.39 4.01 0.71
CA SER A 161 6.58 4.28 -0.12
C SER A 161 6.40 3.78 -1.55
N ARG A 162 5.82 2.59 -1.72
CA ARG A 162 5.48 2.01 -3.02
C ARG A 162 4.49 2.89 -3.78
N PHE A 163 3.38 3.27 -3.16
CA PHE A 163 2.36 4.11 -3.80
C PHE A 163 2.85 5.52 -4.10
N TYR A 164 3.73 6.07 -3.27
CA TYR A 164 4.36 7.34 -3.55
C TYR A 164 5.14 7.30 -4.87
N GLN A 165 5.87 6.21 -5.12
CA GLN A 165 6.62 6.01 -6.37
C GLN A 165 5.70 5.71 -7.57
N GLU A 166 4.76 4.78 -7.42
CA GLU A 166 3.88 4.33 -8.50
C GLU A 166 2.84 5.38 -8.90
N ARG A 167 2.38 6.20 -7.96
CA ARG A 167 1.27 7.15 -8.13
C ARG A 167 1.66 8.62 -7.97
N ASN A 168 2.96 8.94 -7.93
CA ASN A 168 3.47 10.30 -7.79
C ASN A 168 2.85 11.08 -6.62
N GLY A 169 2.66 10.44 -5.47
CA GLY A 169 2.10 11.05 -4.26
C GLY A 169 0.60 11.38 -4.31
N ARG A 170 -0.14 10.84 -5.28
CA ARG A 170 -1.60 11.03 -5.35
C ARG A 170 -2.31 10.33 -4.19
N TYR A 171 -3.39 10.94 -3.72
CA TYR A 171 -4.30 10.30 -2.76
C TYR A 171 -4.75 8.94 -3.28
N SER A 172 -4.74 7.95 -2.40
CA SER A 172 -5.13 6.58 -2.74
C SER A 172 -5.92 5.98 -1.58
N ARG A 173 -7.17 5.63 -1.85
CA ARG A 173 -7.98 4.85 -0.91
C ARG A 173 -7.63 3.38 -1.08
N THR A 174 -7.13 2.75 -0.02
CA THR A 174 -6.69 1.36 -0.05
C THR A 174 -7.74 0.42 0.55
N THR A 175 -7.59 -0.87 0.26
CA THR A 175 -8.41 -1.95 0.83
C THR A 175 -7.87 -2.45 2.19
N ILE A 176 -6.79 -1.84 2.69
CA ILE A 176 -6.18 -2.22 3.96
C ILE A 176 -7.17 -2.00 5.11
N ASP A 177 -7.41 -3.04 5.89
CA ASP A 177 -8.14 -2.95 7.15
C ASP A 177 -7.19 -2.51 8.26
N LYS A 178 -7.50 -1.39 8.93
CA LYS A 178 -6.63 -0.81 9.95
C LYS A 178 -6.37 -1.77 11.12
N GLY A 179 -7.41 -2.49 11.57
CA GLY A 179 -7.29 -3.42 12.71
C GLY A 179 -6.41 -4.61 12.35
N MET A 180 -6.65 -5.22 11.20
CA MET A 180 -5.86 -6.33 10.67
C MET A 180 -4.40 -5.90 10.44
N GLN A 181 -4.18 -4.73 9.82
CA GLN A 181 -2.83 -4.21 9.58
C GLN A 181 -2.05 -4.04 10.89
N THR A 182 -2.64 -3.39 11.90
CA THR A 182 -1.99 -3.20 13.20
C THR A 182 -1.65 -4.55 13.84
N HIS A 183 -2.60 -5.50 13.82
CA HIS A 183 -2.38 -6.83 14.38
C HIS A 183 -1.23 -7.57 13.68
N ILE A 184 -1.16 -7.46 12.35
CA ILE A 184 -0.10 -8.11 11.54
C ILE A 184 1.27 -7.44 11.79
N GLU A 185 1.32 -6.12 11.96
CA GLU A 185 2.57 -5.42 12.31
C GLU A 185 3.09 -5.83 13.69
N ASP A 186 2.21 -5.91 14.69
CA ASP A 186 2.56 -6.41 16.03
C ASP A 186 3.03 -7.87 16.00
N LEU A 187 2.39 -8.69 15.19
CA LEU A 187 2.80 -10.08 14.98
C LEU A 187 4.17 -10.18 14.33
N ALA A 188 4.39 -9.40 13.28
CA ALA A 188 5.65 -9.35 12.55
C ALA A 188 6.80 -8.90 13.45
N GLU A 189 6.59 -7.89 14.30
CA GLU A 189 7.61 -7.42 15.25
C GLU A 189 7.97 -8.49 16.28
N ARG A 190 6.98 -9.17 16.83
CA ARG A 190 7.21 -10.29 17.79
C ARG A 190 8.05 -11.40 17.17
N TRP A 191 7.68 -11.86 15.97
CA TRP A 191 8.42 -12.91 15.27
C TRP A 191 9.80 -12.44 14.80
N SER A 192 9.93 -11.20 14.39
CA SER A 192 11.24 -10.62 14.04
C SER A 192 12.22 -10.68 15.21
N ASN A 193 11.76 -10.38 16.42
CA ASN A 193 12.60 -10.47 17.63
C ASN A 193 13.06 -11.91 17.91
N GLU A 194 12.22 -12.90 17.64
CA GLU A 194 12.59 -14.32 17.77
C GLU A 194 13.59 -14.73 16.67
N PHE A 195 13.31 -14.38 15.42
CA PHE A 195 14.14 -14.74 14.27
C PHE A 195 15.51 -14.04 14.26
N ASN A 196 15.62 -12.86 14.87
CA ASN A 196 16.91 -12.16 15.03
C ASN A 196 17.95 -13.01 15.80
N ARG A 197 17.52 -13.95 16.64
CA ARG A 197 18.41 -14.91 17.34
C ARG A 197 19.11 -15.88 16.36
N SER A 198 18.53 -16.04 15.18
CA SER A 198 19.04 -16.88 14.08
C SER A 198 19.55 -16.07 12.90
N ASP A 199 19.89 -14.78 13.11
CA ASP A 199 20.35 -13.82 12.10
C ASP A 199 19.35 -13.59 10.94
N ILE A 200 18.06 -13.92 11.12
CA ILE A 200 16.98 -13.60 10.16
C ILE A 200 16.47 -12.21 10.48
N ARG A 201 16.79 -11.25 9.63
CA ARG A 201 16.55 -9.81 9.90
C ARG A 201 15.37 -9.21 9.15
N ASN A 202 14.86 -9.88 8.14
CA ASN A 202 13.79 -9.39 7.30
C ASN A 202 12.60 -10.35 7.37
N LEU A 203 11.40 -9.79 7.50
CA LEU A 203 10.16 -10.54 7.55
C LEU A 203 9.07 -9.74 6.84
N ALA A 204 8.30 -10.38 5.98
CA ALA A 204 7.15 -9.76 5.32
C ALA A 204 5.91 -10.64 5.49
N ILE A 205 4.75 -9.98 5.59
CA ILE A 205 3.45 -10.63 5.68
C ILE A 205 2.48 -9.92 4.73
N LEU A 206 1.80 -10.71 3.90
CA LEU A 206 0.73 -10.26 3.01
C LEU A 206 -0.53 -11.04 3.31
N VAL A 207 -1.65 -10.34 3.53
CA VAL A 207 -2.95 -10.97 3.78
C VAL A 207 -3.94 -10.55 2.70
N ILE A 208 -4.52 -11.55 2.04
CA ILE A 208 -5.54 -11.37 1.00
C ILE A 208 -6.83 -12.03 1.48
N ASP A 209 -7.92 -11.29 1.46
CA ASP A 209 -9.26 -11.84 1.65
C ASP A 209 -9.66 -12.61 0.39
N ILE A 210 -9.86 -13.93 0.54
CA ILE A 210 -10.11 -14.83 -0.61
C ILE A 210 -11.39 -14.46 -1.37
N PRO A 211 -12.56 -14.27 -0.72
CA PRO A 211 -13.79 -13.94 -1.40
C PRO A 211 -13.72 -12.64 -2.21
N SER A 212 -13.22 -11.57 -1.61
CA SER A 212 -13.20 -10.23 -2.23
C SER A 212 -11.98 -9.96 -3.10
N SER A 213 -10.93 -10.79 -3.01
CA SER A 213 -9.60 -10.54 -3.61
C SER A 213 -8.93 -9.25 -3.13
N GLN A 214 -9.31 -8.75 -1.96
CA GLN A 214 -8.74 -7.53 -1.41
C GLN A 214 -7.53 -7.83 -0.54
N VAL A 215 -6.48 -7.05 -0.70
CA VAL A 215 -5.37 -7.05 0.26
C VAL A 215 -5.82 -6.30 1.50
N VAL A 216 -5.93 -7.00 2.62
CA VAL A 216 -6.40 -6.45 3.90
C VAL A 216 -5.27 -6.11 4.86
N ALA A 217 -4.05 -6.67 4.65
CA ALA A 217 -2.85 -6.24 5.37
C ALA A 217 -1.59 -6.40 4.51
N TYR A 218 -0.63 -5.47 4.69
CA TYR A 218 0.60 -5.37 3.91
C TYR A 218 1.76 -4.96 4.82
N CYS A 219 2.49 -5.93 5.35
CA CYS A 219 3.73 -5.69 6.10
C CYS A 219 4.92 -6.02 5.17
N GLY A 220 5.49 -5.01 4.52
CA GLY A 220 6.56 -5.19 3.54
C GLY A 220 7.91 -5.58 4.16
N ASN A 221 8.13 -5.18 5.40
CA ASN A 221 9.25 -5.57 6.25
C ASN A 221 9.01 -5.06 7.68
N VAL A 222 9.85 -5.47 8.62
CA VAL A 222 9.83 -5.01 10.03
C VAL A 222 10.77 -3.82 10.24
N HIS A 223 10.55 -3.04 11.32
CA HIS A 223 11.43 -1.97 11.77
C HIS A 223 11.81 -0.95 10.69
N PHE A 224 10.84 -0.42 9.96
CA PHE A 224 11.04 0.53 8.84
C PHE A 224 11.89 1.75 9.22
N ASP A 225 11.80 2.21 10.46
CA ASP A 225 12.54 3.34 11.02
C ASP A 225 14.03 3.07 11.20
N ARG A 226 14.47 1.81 11.24
CA ARG A 226 15.86 1.41 11.40
C ARG A 226 16.57 1.40 10.05
N LYS A 227 17.69 2.14 9.97
CA LYS A 227 18.53 2.19 8.75
C LYS A 227 19.40 0.95 8.54
N GLN A 228 19.47 0.06 9.53
CA GLN A 228 20.31 -1.15 9.48
C GLN A 228 19.50 -2.36 9.00
N GLY A 229 20.16 -3.29 8.31
CA GLY A 229 19.57 -4.58 7.94
C GLY A 229 18.67 -4.59 6.71
N GLY A 230 18.59 -3.50 5.93
CA GLY A 230 17.75 -3.45 4.73
C GLY A 230 16.25 -3.34 5.01
N ASN A 231 15.85 -2.90 6.20
CA ASN A 231 14.48 -2.84 6.67
C ASN A 231 13.55 -1.94 5.83
N GLN A 232 14.12 -1.04 5.04
CA GLN A 232 13.37 -0.19 4.09
C GLN A 232 13.04 -0.90 2.77
N VAL A 233 13.58 -2.10 2.54
CA VAL A 233 13.26 -2.90 1.35
C VAL A 233 11.89 -3.53 1.53
N ASP A 234 11.03 -3.35 0.54
CA ASP A 234 9.75 -4.05 0.45
C ASP A 234 9.99 -5.50 0.01
N VAL A 235 10.02 -6.41 0.97
CA VAL A 235 10.29 -7.84 0.74
C VAL A 235 9.11 -8.53 0.05
N ILE A 236 7.89 -7.99 0.13
CA ILE A 236 6.73 -8.55 -0.60
C ILE A 236 6.99 -8.51 -2.11
N GLN A 237 7.66 -7.48 -2.60
CA GLN A 237 7.98 -7.31 -4.02
C GLN A 237 9.34 -7.87 -4.42
N ALA A 238 10.16 -8.27 -3.45
CA ALA A 238 11.49 -8.78 -3.73
C ALA A 238 11.45 -10.25 -4.13
N PRO A 239 12.00 -10.65 -5.30
CA PRO A 239 12.10 -12.06 -5.67
C PRO A 239 12.95 -12.84 -4.67
N ARG A 240 12.47 -14.00 -4.26
CA ARG A 240 13.13 -14.94 -3.35
C ARG A 240 12.97 -16.35 -3.86
N SER A 241 13.92 -17.23 -3.53
CA SER A 241 13.81 -18.66 -3.84
C SER A 241 12.47 -19.19 -3.32
N THR A 242 11.77 -19.91 -4.19
CA THR A 242 10.47 -20.49 -3.88
C THR A 242 10.57 -21.69 -2.93
N GLY A 243 11.75 -22.28 -2.79
CA GLY A 243 11.88 -23.53 -2.05
C GLY A 243 10.87 -24.57 -2.52
N SER A 244 10.12 -25.14 -1.60
CA SER A 244 9.08 -26.18 -1.87
C SER A 244 7.68 -25.60 -2.11
N ILE A 245 7.50 -24.29 -2.12
CA ILE A 245 6.18 -23.66 -2.17
C ILE A 245 5.45 -23.87 -3.51
N LEU A 246 6.18 -24.31 -4.56
CA LEU A 246 5.61 -24.63 -5.86
C LEU A 246 5.07 -26.07 -5.95
N LYS A 247 5.38 -26.96 -5.00
CA LYS A 247 4.94 -28.37 -5.03
C LYS A 247 3.41 -28.54 -5.07
N PRO A 248 2.61 -27.78 -4.30
CA PRO A 248 1.16 -27.87 -4.38
C PRO A 248 0.61 -27.53 -5.77
N PHE A 249 1.22 -26.58 -6.47
CA PHE A 249 0.79 -26.24 -7.83
C PHE A 249 1.09 -27.33 -8.85
N LEU A 250 2.21 -28.04 -8.71
CA LEU A 250 2.51 -29.20 -9.55
C LEU A 250 1.57 -30.36 -9.26
N TYR A 251 1.32 -30.62 -7.98
CA TYR A 251 0.38 -31.64 -7.53
C TYR A 251 -1.01 -31.37 -8.10
N TYR A 252 -1.50 -30.14 -7.94
CA TYR A 252 -2.77 -29.71 -8.53
C TYR A 252 -2.83 -29.92 -10.05
N ALA A 253 -1.81 -29.49 -10.78
CA ALA A 253 -1.78 -29.57 -12.24
C ALA A 253 -1.83 -31.02 -12.72
N MET A 254 -1.20 -31.95 -12.02
CA MET A 254 -1.24 -33.37 -12.33
C MET A 254 -2.59 -34.00 -11.99
N LEU A 255 -3.23 -33.60 -10.89
CA LEU A 255 -4.59 -34.05 -10.55
C LEU A 255 -5.62 -33.56 -11.56
N GLN A 256 -5.56 -32.28 -11.96
CA GLN A 256 -6.47 -31.68 -12.93
C GLN A 256 -6.43 -32.41 -14.29
N GLU A 257 -5.27 -32.88 -14.70
CA GLU A 257 -5.10 -33.63 -15.95
C GLU A 257 -5.42 -35.13 -15.81
N GLY A 258 -5.73 -35.61 -14.62
CA GLY A 258 -5.94 -37.03 -14.35
C GLY A 258 -4.68 -37.89 -14.49
N SER A 259 -3.50 -37.27 -14.54
CA SER A 259 -2.21 -37.98 -14.64
C SER A 259 -1.70 -38.49 -13.29
N MET A 260 -2.37 -38.14 -12.21
CA MET A 260 -2.09 -38.54 -10.83
C MET A 260 -3.39 -38.66 -10.01
N LEU A 261 -3.38 -39.55 -9.01
CA LEU A 261 -4.39 -39.67 -7.98
C LEU A 261 -3.74 -39.50 -6.61
N PRO A 262 -4.49 -39.07 -5.58
CA PRO A 262 -3.94 -38.82 -4.23
C PRO A 262 -3.20 -40.04 -3.63
N ASP A 263 -3.74 -41.25 -3.82
CA ASP A 263 -3.20 -42.50 -3.29
C ASP A 263 -2.21 -43.19 -4.22
N MET A 264 -1.91 -42.56 -5.37
CA MET A 264 -0.91 -43.09 -6.30
C MET A 264 0.47 -43.16 -5.64
N LEU A 265 1.11 -44.30 -5.71
CA LEU A 265 2.46 -44.48 -5.16
C LEU A 265 3.49 -43.78 -6.01
N LEU A 266 4.31 -42.95 -5.40
CA LEU A 266 5.43 -42.25 -5.97
C LEU A 266 6.75 -42.86 -5.43
N PRO A 267 7.80 -43.04 -6.27
CA PRO A 267 9.08 -43.54 -5.81
C PRO A 267 9.76 -42.50 -4.88
N ASP A 268 10.21 -42.98 -3.74
CA ASP A 268 11.06 -42.24 -2.79
C ASP A 268 12.35 -43.05 -2.56
N VAL A 269 13.19 -43.10 -3.58
CA VAL A 269 14.47 -43.84 -3.60
C VAL A 269 15.56 -42.93 -4.14
N PRO A 270 16.83 -43.12 -3.79
CA PRO A 270 17.93 -42.36 -4.39
C PRO A 270 17.87 -42.42 -5.92
N VAL A 271 17.90 -41.26 -6.57
CA VAL A 271 17.83 -41.14 -8.02
C VAL A 271 19.00 -40.31 -8.55
N ASN A 272 19.44 -40.63 -9.75
CA ASN A 272 20.37 -39.82 -10.53
C ASN A 272 19.74 -39.56 -11.91
N ILE A 273 19.40 -38.31 -12.16
CA ILE A 273 18.74 -37.88 -13.39
C ILE A 273 19.72 -37.00 -14.15
N ASN A 274 20.47 -37.60 -15.09
CA ASN A 274 21.49 -36.89 -15.88
C ASN A 274 22.52 -36.12 -15.04
N GLY A 275 22.97 -36.71 -13.93
CA GLY A 275 23.91 -36.06 -13.00
C GLY A 275 23.27 -35.25 -11.89
N TYR A 276 21.95 -34.98 -11.96
CA TYR A 276 21.21 -34.35 -10.89
C TYR A 276 20.73 -35.38 -9.86
N THR A 277 21.20 -35.26 -8.63
CA THR A 277 20.94 -36.19 -7.51
C THR A 277 20.21 -35.48 -6.36
N PRO A 278 18.88 -35.27 -6.47
CA PRO A 278 18.13 -34.66 -5.39
C PRO A 278 18.10 -35.56 -4.15
N GLN A 279 18.02 -34.95 -2.97
CA GLN A 279 17.95 -35.66 -1.70
C GLN A 279 16.77 -35.11 -0.87
N ASN A 280 16.16 -36.01 -0.07
CA ASN A 280 15.19 -35.55 0.94
C ASN A 280 15.92 -34.79 2.05
N PHE A 281 15.24 -33.87 2.71
CA PHE A 281 15.82 -33.10 3.82
C PHE A 281 16.30 -33.99 4.97
N SER A 282 15.56 -35.07 5.24
CA SER A 282 15.90 -36.06 6.27
C SER A 282 17.05 -37.00 5.89
N MET A 283 17.48 -37.00 4.63
CA MET A 283 18.41 -37.97 4.05
C MET A 283 17.92 -39.42 4.13
N GLN A 284 16.63 -39.64 4.37
CA GLN A 284 15.96 -40.92 4.45
C GLN A 284 15.04 -41.14 3.25
N TYR A 285 14.83 -42.43 2.91
CA TYR A 285 14.04 -42.83 1.76
C TYR A 285 13.11 -43.98 2.19
N GLU A 286 11.87 -43.98 1.73
CA GLU A 286 10.85 -44.94 2.16
C GLU A 286 10.44 -45.93 1.07
N GLY A 287 11.13 -45.89 -0.07
CA GLY A 287 10.83 -46.76 -1.20
C GLY A 287 9.68 -46.25 -2.06
N ALA A 288 8.45 -46.24 -1.53
CA ALA A 288 7.28 -45.75 -2.22
C ALA A 288 6.32 -45.12 -1.20
N VAL A 289 5.79 -43.93 -1.55
CA VAL A 289 4.87 -43.16 -0.71
C VAL A 289 3.66 -42.68 -1.51
N PRO A 290 2.47 -42.60 -0.92
CA PRO A 290 1.30 -41.97 -1.57
C PRO A 290 1.59 -40.52 -1.95
N ALA A 291 1.04 -40.06 -3.10
CA ALA A 291 1.29 -38.72 -3.61
C ALA A 291 0.83 -37.62 -2.63
N SER A 292 -0.31 -37.81 -1.96
CA SER A 292 -0.82 -36.90 -0.92
C SER A 292 0.14 -36.80 0.28
N GLU A 293 0.68 -37.93 0.74
CA GLU A 293 1.65 -37.96 1.83
C GLU A 293 2.99 -37.34 1.41
N ALA A 294 3.47 -37.63 0.21
CA ALA A 294 4.67 -37.03 -0.35
C ALA A 294 4.58 -35.49 -0.40
N LEU A 295 3.39 -34.94 -0.73
CA LEU A 295 3.12 -33.51 -0.68
C LEU A 295 3.10 -32.99 0.74
N ALA A 296 2.31 -33.59 1.65
CA ALA A 296 2.17 -33.17 3.03
C ALA A 296 3.53 -33.10 3.77
N ARG A 297 4.41 -34.05 3.49
CA ARG A 297 5.76 -34.11 4.05
C ARG A 297 6.80 -33.34 3.23
N SER A 298 6.38 -32.78 2.13
CA SER A 298 7.25 -31.99 1.22
C SER A 298 8.49 -32.76 0.74
N LEU A 299 8.33 -34.05 0.43
CA LEU A 299 9.44 -34.90 -0.03
C LEU A 299 10.00 -34.38 -1.37
N ASN A 300 11.33 -34.39 -1.50
CA ASN A 300 12.01 -33.82 -2.67
C ASN A 300 12.02 -34.75 -3.84
N ILE A 301 12.35 -36.04 -3.62
CA ILE A 301 12.47 -37.03 -4.69
C ILE A 301 11.14 -37.28 -5.39
N PRO A 302 10.01 -37.52 -4.68
CA PRO A 302 8.70 -37.61 -5.31
C PRO A 302 8.36 -36.36 -6.14
N ALA A 303 8.65 -35.16 -5.61
CA ALA A 303 8.36 -33.89 -6.29
C ALA A 303 9.17 -33.76 -7.60
N VAL A 304 10.44 -34.09 -7.59
CA VAL A 304 11.28 -34.07 -8.80
C VAL A 304 10.79 -35.11 -9.81
N THR A 305 10.42 -36.30 -9.36
CA THR A 305 9.87 -37.35 -10.22
C THR A 305 8.53 -36.93 -10.85
N MET A 306 7.66 -36.27 -10.06
CA MET A 306 6.42 -35.65 -10.57
C MET A 306 6.73 -34.63 -11.67
N LEU A 307 7.68 -33.69 -11.42
CA LEU A 307 8.05 -32.68 -12.41
C LEU A 307 8.65 -33.28 -13.66
N GLN A 308 9.48 -34.32 -13.53
CA GLN A 308 10.04 -35.02 -14.66
C GLN A 308 8.94 -35.65 -15.53
N ARG A 309 7.95 -36.30 -14.92
CA ARG A 309 6.81 -36.92 -15.63
C ARG A 309 5.87 -35.88 -16.26
N TYR A 310 5.57 -34.80 -15.55
CA TYR A 310 4.69 -33.71 -16.02
C TYR A 310 5.33 -32.88 -17.14
N GLY A 311 6.66 -32.71 -17.07
CA GLY A 311 7.46 -31.94 -17.99
C GLY A 311 7.73 -30.50 -17.51
N VAL A 312 9.01 -30.15 -17.41
CA VAL A 312 9.45 -28.81 -16.95
C VAL A 312 8.86 -27.68 -17.80
N PRO A 313 8.85 -27.74 -19.16
CA PRO A 313 8.27 -26.68 -19.98
C PRO A 313 6.79 -26.47 -19.73
N LYS A 314 6.05 -27.56 -19.51
CA LYS A 314 4.61 -27.52 -19.27
C LYS A 314 4.31 -26.89 -17.92
N PHE A 315 5.02 -27.29 -16.87
CA PHE A 315 4.87 -26.70 -15.54
C PHE A 315 5.29 -25.21 -15.50
N HIS A 316 6.38 -24.88 -16.18
CA HIS A 316 6.82 -23.49 -16.32
C HIS A 316 5.74 -22.61 -16.96
N ASN A 317 5.12 -23.06 -18.06
CA ASN A 317 4.02 -22.34 -18.70
C ASN A 317 2.80 -22.21 -17.78
N PHE A 318 2.46 -23.27 -17.05
CA PHE A 318 1.38 -23.22 -16.05
C PHE A 318 1.65 -22.16 -14.97
N LEU A 319 2.85 -22.10 -14.40
CA LEU A 319 3.23 -21.07 -13.40
C LEU A 319 3.07 -19.65 -13.96
N GLN A 320 3.47 -19.42 -15.22
CA GLN A 320 3.26 -18.11 -15.86
C GLN A 320 1.77 -17.77 -16.02
N GLN A 321 0.93 -18.75 -16.38
CA GLN A 321 -0.52 -18.56 -16.52
C GLN A 321 -1.20 -18.22 -15.20
N ILE A 322 -0.76 -18.78 -14.06
CA ILE A 322 -1.31 -18.48 -12.75
C ILE A 322 -0.68 -17.24 -12.09
N GLY A 323 0.21 -16.52 -12.81
CA GLY A 323 0.65 -15.18 -12.42
C GLY A 323 2.06 -15.04 -11.85
N PHE A 324 2.92 -16.07 -11.94
CA PHE A 324 4.33 -15.96 -11.52
C PHE A 324 5.15 -15.16 -12.55
N LYS A 325 5.19 -13.84 -12.38
CA LYS A 325 5.82 -12.89 -13.33
C LYS A 325 7.35 -12.97 -13.33
N THR A 326 7.95 -13.36 -12.21
CA THR A 326 9.41 -13.44 -12.04
C THR A 326 10.02 -14.70 -12.64
N ILE A 327 9.21 -15.76 -12.89
CA ILE A 327 9.64 -16.99 -13.57
C ILE A 327 9.61 -16.76 -15.08
N SER A 328 10.47 -15.90 -15.58
CA SER A 328 10.45 -15.37 -16.96
C SER A 328 11.54 -15.94 -17.87
N ARG A 329 12.56 -16.61 -17.31
CA ARG A 329 13.62 -17.24 -18.10
C ARG A 329 13.12 -18.51 -18.78
N PRO A 330 13.75 -18.98 -19.85
CA PRO A 330 13.36 -20.25 -20.50
C PRO A 330 13.33 -21.42 -19.50
N SER A 331 12.41 -22.36 -19.68
CA SER A 331 12.25 -23.53 -18.81
C SER A 331 13.50 -24.36 -18.64
N SER A 332 14.35 -24.41 -19.68
CA SER A 332 15.66 -25.11 -19.66
C SER A 332 16.64 -24.48 -18.64
N HIS A 333 16.49 -23.19 -18.31
CA HIS A 333 17.30 -22.52 -17.29
C HIS A 333 17.04 -23.08 -15.89
N TYR A 334 15.80 -23.40 -15.60
CA TYR A 334 15.39 -23.91 -14.29
C TYR A 334 15.58 -25.42 -14.14
N GLY A 335 15.30 -26.17 -15.21
CA GLY A 335 15.36 -27.61 -15.17
C GLY A 335 14.51 -28.21 -14.04
N LEU A 336 14.93 -29.37 -13.51
CA LEU A 336 14.23 -30.03 -12.39
C LEU A 336 14.37 -29.31 -11.05
N SER A 337 15.32 -28.37 -10.91
CA SER A 337 15.47 -27.55 -9.70
C SER A 337 14.32 -26.57 -9.50
N LEU A 338 13.51 -26.30 -10.54
CA LEU A 338 12.32 -25.45 -10.49
C LEU A 338 11.42 -25.80 -9.28
N ILE A 339 11.23 -27.09 -9.00
CA ILE A 339 10.32 -27.55 -7.94
C ILE A 339 10.95 -27.53 -6.53
N LEU A 340 12.25 -27.33 -6.43
CA LEU A 340 13.01 -27.32 -5.18
C LEU A 340 13.63 -25.94 -4.83
N GLY A 341 13.15 -24.87 -5.50
CA GLY A 341 13.61 -23.51 -5.23
C GLY A 341 14.66 -22.97 -6.21
N GLY A 342 14.86 -23.63 -7.34
CA GLY A 342 15.68 -23.11 -8.45
C GLY A 342 15.07 -21.91 -9.18
N ALA A 343 13.86 -21.52 -8.82
CA ALA A 343 13.21 -20.30 -9.28
C ALA A 343 13.03 -19.29 -8.14
N GLU A 344 12.89 -18.02 -8.51
CA GLU A 344 12.55 -16.95 -7.58
C GLU A 344 11.16 -16.40 -7.89
N ALA A 345 10.38 -16.17 -6.84
CA ALA A 345 9.06 -15.54 -6.92
C ALA A 345 8.93 -14.43 -5.86
N THR A 346 8.02 -13.49 -6.11
CA THR A 346 7.64 -12.51 -5.10
C THR A 346 6.61 -13.11 -4.14
N LEU A 347 6.58 -12.64 -2.90
CA LEU A 347 5.51 -13.01 -1.96
C LEU A 347 4.14 -12.61 -2.53
N TRP A 348 4.09 -11.50 -3.28
CA TRP A 348 2.89 -11.07 -3.99
C TRP A 348 2.37 -12.13 -4.96
N ASP A 349 3.20 -12.61 -5.88
CA ASP A 349 2.79 -13.60 -6.88
C ASP A 349 2.34 -14.91 -6.23
N VAL A 350 3.11 -15.39 -5.23
CA VAL A 350 2.79 -16.61 -4.48
C VAL A 350 1.45 -16.49 -3.77
N THR A 351 1.25 -15.43 -2.96
CA THR A 351 0.01 -15.26 -2.18
C THR A 351 -1.20 -15.09 -3.10
N ASN A 352 -1.03 -14.36 -4.21
CA ASN A 352 -2.10 -14.19 -5.19
C ASN A 352 -2.49 -15.51 -5.86
N ALA A 353 -1.52 -16.36 -6.22
CA ALA A 353 -1.80 -17.66 -6.83
C ALA A 353 -2.57 -18.59 -5.86
N TYR A 354 -2.19 -18.64 -4.58
CA TYR A 354 -2.93 -19.38 -3.56
C TYR A 354 -4.33 -18.80 -3.29
N ALA A 355 -4.47 -17.47 -3.28
CA ALA A 355 -5.77 -16.82 -3.13
C ALA A 355 -6.72 -17.13 -4.29
N GLN A 356 -6.19 -17.18 -5.53
CA GLN A 356 -6.97 -17.60 -6.71
C GLN A 356 -7.41 -19.07 -6.59
N MET A 357 -6.51 -19.96 -6.18
CA MET A 357 -6.83 -21.37 -5.93
C MET A 357 -7.95 -21.50 -4.90
N GLY A 358 -7.83 -20.85 -3.74
CA GLY A 358 -8.86 -20.88 -2.69
C GLY A 358 -10.20 -20.29 -3.15
N ARG A 359 -10.18 -19.23 -3.96
CA ARG A 359 -11.40 -18.61 -4.49
C ARG A 359 -12.17 -19.53 -5.39
N SER A 360 -11.52 -20.38 -6.18
CA SER A 360 -12.19 -21.35 -7.02
C SER A 360 -13.10 -22.31 -6.24
N LEU A 361 -12.82 -22.54 -4.96
CA LEU A 361 -13.69 -23.32 -4.06
C LEU A 361 -14.87 -22.52 -3.54
N VAL A 362 -14.66 -21.25 -3.18
CA VAL A 362 -15.66 -20.39 -2.51
C VAL A 362 -16.75 -19.90 -3.47
N THR A 363 -16.37 -19.51 -4.70
CA THR A 363 -17.30 -18.93 -5.69
C THR A 363 -18.20 -19.96 -6.39
N GLY A 364 -18.27 -21.15 -5.89
CA GLY A 364 -18.74 -22.36 -6.55
C GLY A 364 -20.24 -22.66 -6.59
N HIS A 365 -21.15 -21.75 -6.33
CA HIS A 365 -22.59 -22.06 -6.31
C HIS A 365 -23.44 -21.20 -7.27
N SER A 366 -22.87 -20.52 -8.24
CA SER A 366 -23.68 -20.00 -9.34
C SER A 366 -23.39 -20.82 -10.60
N ASP A 367 -24.38 -21.58 -11.05
CA ASP A 367 -24.44 -22.18 -12.38
C ASP A 367 -24.48 -21.11 -13.52
N SER A 368 -24.25 -19.86 -13.18
CA SER A 368 -24.01 -18.81 -14.14
C SER A 368 -22.52 -18.83 -14.50
N GLU A 369 -22.25 -19.24 -15.72
CA GLU A 369 -21.00 -19.04 -16.46
C GLU A 369 -20.64 -17.55 -16.57
N THR A 370 -20.53 -16.83 -15.46
CA THR A 370 -19.98 -15.48 -15.47
C THR A 370 -18.46 -15.60 -15.38
N PRO A 371 -17.77 -15.37 -16.48
CA PRO A 371 -16.32 -15.49 -16.52
C PRO A 371 -15.73 -14.38 -15.68
N VAL A 372 -14.91 -14.73 -14.70
CA VAL A 372 -14.11 -13.78 -13.92
C VAL A 372 -13.08 -13.15 -14.84
N SER A 373 -13.04 -11.82 -14.95
CA SER A 373 -12.05 -11.15 -15.78
C SER A 373 -10.65 -11.39 -15.20
N SER A 374 -9.62 -11.43 -16.03
CA SER A 374 -8.23 -11.61 -15.58
C SER A 374 -7.80 -10.53 -14.56
N LYS A 375 -8.41 -9.33 -14.62
CA LYS A 375 -8.19 -8.26 -13.62
C LYS A 375 -8.91 -8.51 -12.30
N GLU A 376 -10.02 -9.24 -12.31
CA GLU A 376 -10.73 -9.63 -11.07
C GLU A 376 -10.06 -10.83 -10.38
N ALA A 377 -9.22 -11.56 -11.09
CA ALA A 377 -8.44 -12.65 -10.53
C ALA A 377 -7.21 -12.16 -9.74
N GLU A 378 -6.68 -10.97 -10.03
CA GLU A 378 -5.55 -10.40 -9.29
C GLU A 378 -6.00 -9.74 -7.98
N ALA A 379 -5.15 -9.82 -6.95
CA ALA A 379 -5.36 -9.15 -5.68
C ALA A 379 -5.41 -7.63 -5.86
N ARG A 380 -6.36 -6.98 -5.20
CA ARG A 380 -6.61 -5.54 -5.28
C ARG A 380 -6.17 -4.85 -3.99
N MET A 381 -5.44 -3.75 -4.11
CA MET A 381 -5.02 -2.92 -2.98
C MET A 381 -5.70 -1.54 -2.96
N ILE A 382 -6.37 -1.17 -4.04
CA ILE A 382 -6.98 0.15 -4.20
C ILE A 382 -8.47 -0.03 -4.40
N VAL A 383 -9.25 0.78 -3.69
CA VAL A 383 -10.68 0.93 -3.94
C VAL A 383 -10.82 1.78 -5.20
N GLU A 384 -11.13 1.17 -6.34
CA GLU A 384 -11.43 1.90 -7.56
C GLU A 384 -12.80 2.54 -7.43
N GLU A 385 -12.90 3.85 -7.67
CA GLU A 385 -14.18 4.51 -7.95
C GLU A 385 -14.68 3.98 -9.30
N ASP A 386 -15.91 3.45 -9.32
CA ASP A 386 -16.62 2.81 -10.43
C ASP A 386 -16.16 3.24 -11.84
N THR A 387 -15.17 2.58 -12.37
CA THR A 387 -14.97 2.57 -13.82
C THR A 387 -15.67 1.34 -14.37
N LYS A 388 -16.74 1.56 -15.15
CA LYS A 388 -17.45 0.52 -15.89
C LYS A 388 -16.46 -0.29 -16.73
N ASN A 389 -15.89 -1.34 -16.14
CA ASN A 389 -14.99 -2.26 -16.81
C ASN A 389 -15.79 -3.25 -17.65
N ARG A 390 -15.53 -3.27 -18.96
CA ARG A 390 -15.97 -4.36 -19.84
C ARG A 390 -15.28 -5.64 -19.39
N ALA A 391 -16.07 -6.58 -18.88
CA ALA A 391 -15.61 -7.92 -18.54
C ALA A 391 -15.10 -8.63 -19.81
N VAL A 392 -13.82 -9.00 -19.82
CA VAL A 392 -13.26 -9.92 -20.81
C VAL A 392 -13.41 -11.31 -20.25
N GLN A 393 -14.12 -12.18 -20.97
CA GLN A 393 -14.39 -13.55 -20.57
C GLN A 393 -13.10 -14.38 -20.62
N HIS A 394 -12.54 -14.76 -19.47
CA HIS A 394 -11.50 -15.77 -19.36
C HIS A 394 -12.01 -16.98 -18.58
N LYS A 395 -11.84 -18.17 -19.16
CA LYS A 395 -12.14 -19.43 -18.49
C LYS A 395 -11.20 -19.59 -17.27
N SER A 396 -11.75 -19.95 -16.12
CA SER A 396 -10.94 -20.23 -14.93
C SER A 396 -9.91 -21.33 -15.24
N ILE A 397 -8.66 -21.11 -14.80
CA ILE A 397 -7.58 -22.10 -14.89
C ILE A 397 -7.77 -23.19 -13.81
N TRP A 398 -8.49 -22.86 -12.73
CA TRP A 398 -8.64 -23.71 -11.57
C TRP A 398 -9.85 -24.62 -11.67
N ASP A 399 -9.61 -25.95 -11.66
CA ASP A 399 -10.66 -26.98 -11.51
C ASP A 399 -10.95 -27.24 -10.02
N LYS A 400 -12.22 -27.17 -9.63
CA LYS A 400 -12.64 -27.30 -8.24
C LYS A 400 -12.35 -28.67 -7.64
N GLY A 401 -12.56 -29.74 -8.43
CA GLY A 401 -12.32 -31.10 -7.96
C GLY A 401 -10.85 -31.32 -7.62
N ALA A 402 -9.96 -30.82 -8.48
CA ALA A 402 -8.52 -30.95 -8.26
C ALA A 402 -8.00 -30.03 -7.13
N VAL A 403 -8.65 -28.89 -6.89
CA VAL A 403 -8.28 -28.00 -5.75
C VAL A 403 -8.74 -28.58 -4.43
N TRP A 404 -9.88 -29.31 -4.41
CA TRP A 404 -10.44 -29.91 -3.19
C TRP A 404 -9.58 -31.08 -2.68
N GLN A 405 -8.93 -31.82 -3.53
CA GLN A 405 -8.04 -32.96 -3.18
C GLN A 405 -6.74 -32.50 -2.59
#